data_8856387eb1ebe44251a7a45b5b15ae88
#
_entry.id   8856387eb1ebe44251a7a45b5b15ae88
#
_cell.length_a   1.000
_cell.length_b   1.000
_cell.length_c   1.000
_cell.angle_alpha   90.00
_cell.angle_beta   90.00
_cell.angle_gamma   90.00
#
_symmetry.space_group_name_H-M   'P 1'
#
loop_
_entity.id
_entity.type
_entity.pdbx_description
1 polymer ?
#
loop_
_entity_poly.entity_id
_entity_poly.type
_entity_poly.pdbx_seq_one_letter_code
_entity_poly.pdbx_strand_id
1 'polypeptide(L)'
;VTKKYRLGASLIAAIGVFVHEGFFFLCLPLLVAITIAESERKSLLVGIKMAVFPSLAMLIVFIFGNPETFTESDLRIIFLERFPNIDRTALRGGIAAMFQEFDQVFLNTLQIYRRPGKWLYFIAGGTYFVSVSALYWQFYRKVKRPELRLVLISPFASAVLFFVAVDYFRWIALICLNMFLAYSYC
;
A
#
# COMPACT_ATOMS: atom_id res chain seq x y z
N VAL A 1 4.94 20.78 5.69
CA VAL A 1 5.83 20.71 4.50
C VAL A 1 5.71 22.05 3.76
N THR A 2 6.79 22.85 3.74
CA THR A 2 6.77 24.13 3.04
C THR A 2 6.48 23.93 1.55
N LYS A 3 5.87 24.93 0.89
CA LYS A 3 5.48 24.90 -0.52
C LYS A 3 6.61 24.42 -1.44
N LYS A 4 7.88 24.73 -1.07
CA LYS A 4 9.11 24.36 -1.78
C LYS A 4 9.36 22.84 -1.84
N TYR A 5 8.96 22.07 -0.81
CA TYR A 5 9.26 20.63 -0.73
C TYR A 5 8.10 19.75 -1.22
N ARG A 6 6.92 20.31 -1.50
CA ARG A 6 5.74 19.53 -1.93
C ARG A 6 5.96 18.83 -3.27
N LEU A 7 6.57 19.53 -4.23
CA LEU A 7 6.89 18.94 -5.52
C LEU A 7 7.89 17.78 -5.36
N GLY A 8 8.96 17.99 -4.58
CA GLY A 8 9.94 16.95 -4.30
C GLY A 8 9.30 15.72 -3.62
N ALA A 9 8.43 15.93 -2.62
CA ALA A 9 7.72 14.85 -1.96
C ALA A 9 6.79 14.08 -2.92
N SER A 10 6.09 14.80 -3.83
CA SER A 10 5.24 14.17 -4.84
C SER A 10 6.04 13.34 -5.85
N LEU A 11 7.23 13.83 -6.27
CA LEU A 11 8.11 13.09 -7.16
C LEU A 11 8.70 11.84 -6.47
N ILE A 12 9.14 11.96 -5.20
CA ILE A 12 9.61 10.82 -4.41
C ILE A 12 8.50 9.77 -4.26
N ALA A 13 7.26 10.23 -3.99
CA ALA A 13 6.11 9.32 -3.92
C ALA A 13 5.84 8.63 -5.26
N ALA A 14 6.00 9.31 -6.40
CA ALA A 14 5.89 8.71 -7.72
C ALA A 14 6.98 7.64 -7.97
N ILE A 15 8.22 7.92 -7.57
CA ILE A 15 9.32 6.92 -7.63
C ILE A 15 8.97 5.71 -6.77
N GLY A 16 8.41 5.92 -5.56
CA GLY A 16 7.97 4.84 -4.69
C GLY A 16 6.93 3.93 -5.36
N VAL A 17 6.00 4.50 -6.14
CA VAL A 17 5.01 3.73 -6.91
C VAL A 17 5.68 2.86 -7.99
N PHE A 18 6.69 3.37 -8.69
CA PHE A 18 7.46 2.57 -9.67
C PHE A 18 8.27 1.45 -9.03
N VAL A 19 8.71 1.63 -7.78
CA VAL A 19 9.41 0.56 -7.03
C VAL A 19 8.43 -0.50 -6.56
N HIS A 20 7.24 -0.09 -6.12
CA HIS A 20 6.21 -1.00 -5.65
C HIS A 20 4.84 -0.29 -5.67
N GLU A 21 3.90 -0.80 -6.46
CA GLU A 21 2.54 -0.25 -6.60
C GLU A 21 1.80 -0.11 -5.26
N GLY A 22 2.07 -0.99 -4.32
CA GLY A 22 1.54 -0.93 -2.96
C GLY A 22 1.85 0.38 -2.24
N PHE A 23 2.92 1.09 -2.62
CA PHE A 23 3.25 2.40 -2.07
C PHE A 23 2.16 3.43 -2.32
N PHE A 24 1.48 3.36 -3.47
CA PHE A 24 0.34 4.22 -3.79
C PHE A 24 -0.75 4.13 -2.73
N PHE A 25 -1.14 2.93 -2.36
CA PHE A 25 -2.23 2.70 -1.42
C PHE A 25 -1.82 2.90 0.04
N LEU A 26 -0.56 2.63 0.36
CA LEU A 26 -0.06 2.71 1.74
C LEU A 26 0.37 4.11 2.14
N CYS A 27 1.20 4.76 1.32
CA CYS A 27 1.86 6.00 1.73
C CYS A 27 1.14 7.25 1.22
N LEU A 28 0.57 7.20 0.01
CA LEU A 28 -0.03 8.39 -0.60
C LEU A 28 -1.18 8.98 0.21
N PRO A 29 -2.15 8.21 0.77
CA PRO A 29 -3.23 8.78 1.55
C PRO A 29 -2.74 9.59 2.76
N LEU A 30 -1.73 9.08 3.46
CA LEU A 30 -1.12 9.76 4.60
C LEU A 30 -0.37 11.02 4.17
N LEU A 31 0.42 10.97 3.10
CA LEU A 31 1.13 12.13 2.55
C LEU A 31 0.19 13.22 2.10
N VAL A 32 -0.92 12.87 1.44
CA VAL A 32 -1.97 13.81 1.02
C VAL A 32 -2.61 14.47 2.24
N ALA A 33 -2.99 13.68 3.25
CA ALA A 33 -3.62 14.18 4.46
C ALA A 33 -2.70 15.14 5.24
N ILE A 34 -1.42 14.80 5.42
CA ILE A 34 -0.42 15.66 6.03
C ILE A 34 -0.24 16.93 5.22
N THR A 35 -0.18 16.84 3.89
CA THR A 35 -0.01 18.01 3.02
C THR A 35 -1.18 18.98 3.11
N ILE A 36 -2.41 18.47 3.25
CA ILE A 36 -3.60 19.27 3.48
C ILE A 36 -3.53 19.94 4.86
N ALA A 37 -3.20 19.18 5.90
CA ALA A 37 -3.11 19.67 7.28
C ALA A 37 -2.06 20.79 7.45
N GLU A 38 -0.92 20.66 6.75
CA GLU A 38 0.18 21.64 6.74
C GLU A 38 -0.08 22.87 5.84
N SER A 39 -1.10 22.82 4.99
CA SER A 39 -1.36 23.93 4.09
C SER A 39 -2.07 25.09 4.82
N GLU A 40 -1.66 26.33 4.58
CA GLU A 40 -2.29 27.53 5.15
C GLU A 40 -3.79 27.58 4.86
N ARG A 41 -4.19 27.19 3.66
CA ARG A 41 -5.59 27.18 3.21
C ARG A 41 -6.34 25.90 3.55
N LYS A 42 -5.65 24.86 4.07
CA LYS A 42 -6.23 23.53 4.36
C LYS A 42 -7.10 23.01 3.21
N SER A 43 -6.66 23.28 1.98
CA SER A 43 -7.42 23.06 0.75
C SER A 43 -7.20 21.66 0.19
N LEU A 44 -8.28 21.00 -0.18
CA LEU A 44 -8.25 19.73 -0.90
C LEU A 44 -7.45 19.81 -2.21
N LEU A 45 -7.46 20.97 -2.88
CA LEU A 45 -6.70 21.22 -4.10
C LEU A 45 -5.19 21.00 -3.88
N VAL A 46 -4.67 21.31 -2.69
CA VAL A 46 -3.26 21.09 -2.37
C VAL A 46 -2.96 19.58 -2.27
N GLY A 47 -3.88 18.82 -1.69
CA GLY A 47 -3.79 17.35 -1.65
C GLY A 47 -3.87 16.74 -3.04
N ILE A 48 -4.78 17.20 -3.89
CA ILE A 48 -4.88 16.76 -5.30
C ILE A 48 -3.56 17.01 -6.03
N LYS A 49 -2.97 18.20 -5.91
CA LYS A 49 -1.67 18.52 -6.53
C LYS A 49 -0.55 17.61 -6.04
N MET A 50 -0.57 17.20 -4.76
CA MET A 50 0.37 16.24 -4.21
C MET A 50 0.21 14.86 -4.85
N ALA A 51 -1.01 14.45 -5.14
CA ALA A 51 -1.34 13.13 -5.68
C ALA A 51 -1.09 12.99 -7.20
N VAL A 52 -0.93 14.09 -7.97
CA VAL A 52 -0.84 14.06 -9.45
C VAL A 52 0.26 13.12 -9.94
N PHE A 53 1.52 13.33 -9.53
CA PHE A 53 2.63 12.51 -10.03
C PHE A 53 2.54 11.04 -9.59
N PRO A 54 2.22 10.71 -8.32
CA PRO A 54 1.99 9.32 -7.93
C PRO A 54 0.84 8.66 -8.69
N SER A 55 -0.25 9.39 -8.98
CA SER A 55 -1.37 8.86 -9.76
C SER A 55 -1.00 8.62 -11.22
N LEU A 56 -0.21 9.50 -11.83
CA LEU A 56 0.34 9.28 -13.17
C LEU A 56 1.29 8.09 -13.19
N ALA A 57 2.17 7.96 -12.18
CA ALA A 57 3.05 6.80 -12.04
C ALA A 57 2.23 5.50 -11.91
N MET A 58 1.18 5.49 -11.09
CA MET A 58 0.30 4.33 -10.95
C MET A 58 -0.41 3.98 -12.26
N LEU A 59 -0.88 4.98 -13.00
CA LEU A 59 -1.49 4.77 -14.32
C LEU A 59 -0.49 4.15 -15.32
N ILE A 60 0.76 4.63 -15.33
CA ILE A 60 1.83 4.06 -16.17
C ILE A 60 2.10 2.61 -15.77
N VAL A 61 2.22 2.31 -14.48
CA VAL A 61 2.40 0.94 -13.99
C VAL A 61 1.22 0.06 -14.39
N PHE A 62 -0.01 0.57 -14.30
CA PHE A 62 -1.20 -0.18 -14.68
C PHE A 62 -1.26 -0.49 -16.18
N ILE A 63 -0.86 0.46 -17.05
CA ILE A 63 -0.92 0.28 -18.51
C ILE A 63 0.26 -0.55 -19.02
N PHE A 64 1.47 -0.32 -18.48
CA PHE A 64 2.72 -0.87 -19.03
C PHE A 64 3.42 -1.86 -18.08
N GLY A 65 2.85 -2.11 -16.89
CA GLY A 65 3.49 -2.95 -15.87
C GLY A 65 3.45 -4.46 -16.17
N ASN A 66 2.59 -4.90 -17.07
CA ASN A 66 2.54 -6.29 -17.49
C ASN A 66 3.64 -6.56 -18.52
N PRO A 67 4.53 -7.52 -18.30
CA PRO A 67 5.58 -7.88 -19.23
C PRO A 67 5.00 -8.68 -20.41
N GLU A 68 4.49 -7.99 -21.44
CA GLU A 68 3.94 -8.64 -22.66
C GLU A 68 5.01 -9.38 -23.47
N THR A 69 6.29 -8.98 -23.31
CA THR A 69 7.42 -9.50 -24.10
C THR A 69 8.09 -10.74 -23.50
N PHE A 70 7.79 -11.07 -22.24
CA PHE A 70 8.40 -12.20 -21.53
C PHE A 70 7.32 -13.13 -20.99
N THR A 71 7.56 -14.43 -21.12
CA THR A 71 6.74 -15.43 -20.42
C THR A 71 7.27 -15.65 -18.98
N GLU A 72 6.46 -16.26 -18.11
CA GLU A 72 6.91 -16.69 -16.78
C GLU A 72 8.17 -17.55 -16.84
N SER A 73 8.25 -18.45 -17.86
CA SER A 73 9.40 -19.34 -18.09
C SER A 73 10.65 -18.56 -18.46
N ASP A 74 10.55 -17.56 -19.31
CA ASP A 74 11.71 -16.75 -19.76
C ASP A 74 12.33 -15.99 -18.60
N LEU A 75 11.51 -15.31 -17.81
CA LEU A 75 12.00 -14.60 -16.62
C LEU A 75 12.63 -15.58 -15.62
N ARG A 76 12.06 -16.76 -15.47
CA ARG A 76 12.59 -17.78 -14.56
C ARG A 76 13.98 -18.25 -14.99
N ILE A 77 14.18 -18.47 -16.28
CA ILE A 77 15.49 -18.85 -16.84
C ILE A 77 16.50 -17.73 -16.59
N ILE A 78 16.18 -16.49 -16.97
CA ILE A 78 17.06 -15.32 -16.79
C ILE A 78 17.48 -15.15 -15.33
N PHE A 79 16.52 -15.27 -14.38
CA PHE A 79 16.83 -15.14 -12.97
C PHE A 79 17.72 -16.28 -12.43
N LEU A 80 17.46 -17.53 -12.84
CA LEU A 80 18.28 -18.66 -12.41
C LEU A 80 19.70 -18.63 -12.99
N GLU A 81 19.87 -18.14 -14.22
CA GLU A 81 21.18 -17.93 -14.81
C GLU A 81 21.97 -16.84 -14.08
N ARG A 82 21.31 -15.75 -13.72
CA ARG A 82 21.96 -14.61 -13.08
C ARG A 82 22.19 -14.78 -11.58
N PHE A 83 21.33 -15.56 -10.93
CA PHE A 83 21.34 -15.81 -9.49
C PHE A 83 21.18 -17.31 -9.19
N PRO A 84 22.20 -18.16 -9.43
CA PRO A 84 22.09 -19.60 -9.35
C PRO A 84 21.74 -20.11 -7.94
N ASN A 85 22.03 -19.35 -6.90
CA ASN A 85 21.79 -19.67 -5.49
C ASN A 85 20.46 -19.13 -4.94
N ILE A 86 19.60 -18.55 -5.78
CA ILE A 86 18.31 -18.02 -5.33
C ILE A 86 17.38 -19.15 -4.88
N ASP A 87 16.59 -18.91 -3.83
CA ASP A 87 15.52 -19.84 -3.44
C ASP A 87 14.50 -19.97 -4.57
N ARG A 88 14.46 -21.16 -5.16
CA ARG A 88 13.59 -21.49 -6.30
C ARG A 88 12.10 -21.35 -5.95
N THR A 89 11.73 -21.59 -4.69
CA THR A 89 10.34 -21.48 -4.23
C THR A 89 9.91 -20.01 -4.15
N ALA A 90 10.77 -19.17 -3.55
CA ALA A 90 10.54 -17.72 -3.48
C ALA A 90 10.51 -17.10 -4.89
N LEU A 91 11.44 -17.48 -5.76
CA LEU A 91 11.50 -17.03 -7.14
C LEU A 91 10.22 -17.39 -7.90
N ARG A 92 9.76 -18.65 -7.77
CA ARG A 92 8.53 -19.11 -8.43
C ARG A 92 7.31 -18.29 -7.99
N GLY A 93 7.18 -18.04 -6.69
CA GLY A 93 6.06 -17.26 -6.16
C GLY A 93 6.08 -15.80 -6.62
N GLY A 94 7.27 -15.18 -6.62
CA GLY A 94 7.45 -13.79 -7.04
C GLY A 94 7.18 -13.59 -8.53
N ILE A 95 7.72 -14.45 -9.38
CA ILE A 95 7.49 -14.36 -10.84
C ILE A 95 6.03 -14.66 -11.18
N ALA A 96 5.44 -15.71 -10.62
CA ALA A 96 4.03 -16.04 -10.88
C ALA A 96 3.09 -14.89 -10.50
N ALA A 97 3.40 -14.15 -9.43
CA ALA A 97 2.60 -12.98 -9.04
C ALA A 97 2.62 -11.85 -10.07
N MET A 98 3.69 -11.72 -10.87
CA MET A 98 3.80 -10.67 -11.92
C MET A 98 2.93 -10.95 -13.15
N PHE A 99 2.55 -12.22 -13.37
CA PHE A 99 1.77 -12.67 -14.53
C PHE A 99 0.32 -13.01 -14.19
N GLN A 100 -0.08 -12.89 -12.92
CA GLN A 100 -1.46 -13.15 -12.54
C GLN A 100 -2.36 -11.97 -12.87
N GLU A 101 -3.45 -12.23 -13.57
CA GLU A 101 -4.51 -11.26 -13.77
C GLU A 101 -5.24 -10.97 -12.44
N PHE A 102 -5.79 -9.78 -12.33
CA PHE A 102 -6.44 -9.31 -11.09
C PHE A 102 -7.55 -10.24 -10.58
N ASP A 103 -8.39 -10.75 -11.48
CA ASP A 103 -9.46 -11.69 -11.18
C ASP A 103 -8.93 -13.02 -10.63
N GLN A 104 -7.82 -13.52 -11.20
CA GLN A 104 -7.13 -14.72 -10.72
C GLN A 104 -6.54 -14.50 -9.33
N VAL A 105 -5.93 -13.34 -9.08
CA VAL A 105 -5.40 -12.97 -7.74
C VAL A 105 -6.53 -12.97 -6.73
N PHE A 106 -7.66 -12.35 -7.06
CA PHE A 106 -8.82 -12.28 -6.17
C PHE A 106 -9.40 -13.67 -5.88
N LEU A 107 -9.60 -14.50 -6.90
CA LEU A 107 -10.12 -15.87 -6.74
C LEU A 107 -9.16 -16.76 -5.94
N ASN A 108 -7.86 -16.68 -6.23
CA ASN A 108 -6.83 -17.41 -5.49
C ASN A 108 -6.80 -16.99 -4.02
N THR A 109 -6.99 -15.71 -3.74
CA THR A 109 -7.09 -15.17 -2.40
C THR A 109 -8.26 -15.79 -1.64
N LEU A 110 -9.44 -15.84 -2.23
CA LEU A 110 -10.61 -16.47 -1.63
C LEU A 110 -10.39 -17.98 -1.37
N GLN A 111 -9.70 -18.68 -2.28
CA GLN A 111 -9.39 -20.09 -2.12
C GLN A 111 -8.37 -20.34 -0.98
N ILE A 112 -7.40 -19.45 -0.78
CA ILE A 112 -6.43 -19.56 0.31
C ILE A 112 -7.14 -19.53 1.67
N TYR A 113 -8.18 -18.69 1.83
CA TYR A 113 -8.95 -18.64 3.07
C TYR A 113 -9.75 -19.88 3.36
N ARG A 114 -10.14 -20.64 2.34
CA ARG A 114 -10.84 -21.92 2.50
C ARG A 114 -9.93 -23.06 2.95
N ARG A 115 -8.60 -22.88 2.93
CA ARG A 115 -7.65 -23.93 3.35
C ARG A 115 -7.68 -24.12 4.87
N PRO A 116 -7.74 -25.37 5.37
CA PRO A 116 -7.71 -25.66 6.79
C PRO A 116 -6.52 -24.99 7.50
N GLY A 117 -6.77 -24.37 8.64
CA GLY A 117 -5.74 -23.68 9.45
C GLY A 117 -5.41 -22.23 9.01
N LYS A 118 -5.69 -21.82 7.78
CA LYS A 118 -5.42 -20.43 7.36
C LYS A 118 -6.39 -19.43 8.00
N TRP A 119 -7.61 -19.82 8.30
CA TRP A 119 -8.59 -19.01 8.99
C TRP A 119 -8.13 -18.58 10.41
N LEU A 120 -7.32 -19.40 11.10
CA LEU A 120 -6.76 -19.03 12.41
C LEU A 120 -5.83 -17.82 12.32
N TYR A 121 -4.98 -17.77 11.29
CA TYR A 121 -4.11 -16.62 11.05
C TYR A 121 -4.94 -15.37 10.75
N PHE A 122 -6.02 -15.53 9.97
CA PHE A 122 -6.92 -14.43 9.67
C PHE A 122 -7.62 -13.89 10.93
N ILE A 123 -8.11 -14.76 11.81
CA ILE A 123 -8.71 -14.37 13.08
C ILE A 123 -7.67 -13.66 13.95
N ALA A 124 -6.47 -14.22 14.11
CA ALA A 124 -5.42 -13.61 14.92
C ALA A 124 -5.03 -12.22 14.40
N GLY A 125 -4.77 -12.10 13.08
CA GLY A 125 -4.47 -10.82 12.45
C GLY A 125 -5.63 -9.82 12.53
N GLY A 126 -6.86 -10.27 12.31
CA GLY A 126 -8.07 -9.47 12.43
C GLY A 126 -8.30 -8.97 13.86
N THR A 127 -8.13 -9.83 14.86
CA THR A 127 -8.23 -9.46 16.28
C THR A 127 -7.19 -8.42 16.64
N TYR A 128 -5.93 -8.61 16.22
CA TYR A 128 -4.86 -7.63 16.44
C TYR A 128 -5.22 -6.28 15.78
N PHE A 129 -5.63 -6.29 14.52
CA PHE A 129 -6.00 -5.08 13.79
C PHE A 129 -7.19 -4.34 14.44
N VAL A 130 -8.22 -5.06 14.86
CA VAL A 130 -9.38 -4.49 15.56
C VAL A 130 -8.96 -3.88 16.89
N SER A 131 -8.11 -4.56 17.66
CA SER A 131 -7.61 -4.05 18.94
C SER A 131 -6.82 -2.76 18.79
N VAL A 132 -5.88 -2.72 17.85
CA VAL A 132 -5.09 -1.52 17.52
C VAL A 132 -6.01 -0.40 17.03
N SER A 133 -6.96 -0.71 16.15
CA SER A 133 -7.91 0.26 15.62
C SER A 133 -8.82 0.83 16.71
N ALA A 134 -9.24 0.02 17.68
CA ALA A 134 -10.06 0.49 18.80
C ALA A 134 -9.30 1.48 19.71
N LEU A 135 -8.02 1.21 20.02
CA LEU A 135 -7.17 2.14 20.76
C LEU A 135 -6.94 3.44 19.95
N TYR A 136 -6.65 3.29 18.67
CA TYR A 136 -6.47 4.43 17.78
C TYR A 136 -7.73 5.28 17.65
N TRP A 137 -8.91 4.67 17.63
CA TRP A 137 -10.19 5.35 17.60
C TRP A 137 -10.47 6.18 18.86
N GLN A 138 -10.05 5.69 20.01
CA GLN A 138 -10.17 6.46 21.27
C GLN A 138 -9.35 7.76 21.18
N PHE A 139 -8.16 7.70 20.57
CA PHE A 139 -7.35 8.89 20.33
C PHE A 139 -8.00 9.82 19.30
N TYR A 140 -8.45 9.28 18.16
CA TYR A 140 -9.15 10.03 17.12
C TYR A 140 -10.31 10.87 17.67
N ARG A 141 -11.09 10.32 18.60
CA ARG A 141 -12.22 11.02 19.22
C ARG A 141 -11.80 12.24 20.06
N LYS A 142 -10.59 12.25 20.60
CA LYS A 142 -10.07 13.36 21.41
C LYS A 142 -9.54 14.52 20.56
N VAL A 143 -9.18 14.27 19.31
CA VAL A 143 -8.66 15.28 18.40
C VAL A 143 -9.81 16.16 17.92
N LYS A 144 -9.74 17.48 18.18
CA LYS A 144 -10.79 18.44 17.79
C LYS A 144 -10.58 19.03 16.39
N ARG A 145 -9.34 19.10 15.92
CA ARG A 145 -8.98 19.71 14.64
C ARG A 145 -9.34 18.81 13.48
N PRO A 146 -10.21 19.24 12.53
CA PRO A 146 -10.67 18.40 11.43
C PRO A 146 -9.54 17.95 10.50
N GLU A 147 -8.53 18.80 10.29
CA GLU A 147 -7.37 18.48 9.47
C GLU A 147 -6.50 17.36 10.08
N LEU A 148 -6.35 17.33 11.41
CA LEU A 148 -5.64 16.26 12.09
C LEU A 148 -6.48 14.95 12.11
N ARG A 149 -7.81 15.06 12.17
CA ARG A 149 -8.69 13.89 11.98
C ARG A 149 -8.53 13.28 10.60
N LEU A 150 -8.34 14.10 9.55
CA LEU A 150 -8.05 13.60 8.20
C LEU A 150 -6.74 12.80 8.17
N VAL A 151 -5.68 13.29 8.85
CA VAL A 151 -4.41 12.57 8.96
C VAL A 151 -4.62 11.23 9.68
N LEU A 152 -5.36 11.23 10.79
CA LEU A 152 -5.62 10.02 11.57
C LEU A 152 -6.49 8.99 10.82
N ILE A 153 -7.40 9.40 9.93
CA ILE A 153 -8.24 8.46 9.18
C ILE A 153 -7.55 7.92 7.92
N SER A 154 -6.56 8.63 7.41
CA SER A 154 -5.89 8.31 6.14
C SER A 154 -5.23 6.91 6.09
N PRO A 155 -4.67 6.31 7.18
CA PRO A 155 -4.15 4.95 7.13
C PRO A 155 -5.19 3.89 6.74
N PHE A 156 -6.47 4.13 7.05
CA PHE A 156 -7.55 3.20 6.70
C PHE A 156 -7.86 3.16 5.20
N ALA A 157 -7.46 4.17 4.43
CA ALA A 157 -7.58 4.11 2.97
C ALA A 157 -6.79 2.94 2.38
N SER A 158 -5.72 2.51 3.04
CA SER A 158 -4.94 1.33 2.66
C SER A 158 -5.69 0.00 2.83
N ALA A 159 -6.85 0.00 3.49
CA ALA A 159 -7.67 -1.21 3.64
C ALA A 159 -8.17 -1.77 2.29
N VAL A 160 -8.16 -0.95 1.23
CA VAL A 160 -8.45 -1.43 -0.14
C VAL A 160 -7.50 -2.55 -0.57
N LEU A 161 -6.27 -2.58 -0.05
CA LEU A 161 -5.29 -3.64 -0.34
C LEU A 161 -5.74 -5.03 0.10
N PHE A 162 -6.63 -5.14 1.09
CA PHE A 162 -7.19 -6.43 1.49
C PHE A 162 -8.04 -7.08 0.39
N PHE A 163 -8.53 -6.32 -0.58
CA PHE A 163 -9.28 -6.83 -1.71
C PHE A 163 -8.39 -7.19 -2.90
N VAL A 164 -7.16 -6.67 -2.94
CA VAL A 164 -6.28 -6.73 -4.11
C VAL A 164 -5.09 -7.67 -3.91
N ALA A 165 -4.72 -7.98 -2.67
CA ALA A 165 -3.48 -8.69 -2.38
C ALA A 165 -3.62 -9.71 -1.25
N VAL A 166 -2.86 -10.81 -1.37
CA VAL A 166 -2.96 -12.01 -0.52
C VAL A 166 -2.18 -11.90 0.80
N ASP A 167 -1.29 -10.93 0.92
CA ASP A 167 -0.34 -10.83 2.05
C ASP A 167 -0.90 -9.97 3.19
N TYR A 168 -1.95 -10.45 3.83
CA TYR A 168 -2.69 -9.70 4.85
C TYR A 168 -1.89 -9.28 6.06
N PHE A 169 -0.96 -10.13 6.53
CA PHE A 169 -0.13 -9.78 7.69
C PHE A 169 0.79 -8.61 7.38
N ARG A 170 1.36 -8.58 6.19
CA ARG A 170 2.18 -7.46 5.76
C ARG A 170 1.34 -6.19 5.67
N TRP A 171 0.14 -6.28 5.10
CA TRP A 171 -0.76 -5.13 4.98
C TRP A 171 -1.23 -4.62 6.34
N ILE A 172 -1.62 -5.51 7.26
CA ILE A 172 -1.95 -5.14 8.64
C ILE A 172 -0.77 -4.43 9.31
N ALA A 173 0.44 -4.97 9.22
CA ALA A 173 1.63 -4.36 9.81
C ALA A 173 1.90 -2.96 9.24
N LEU A 174 1.77 -2.79 7.92
CA LEU A 174 1.99 -1.50 7.25
C LEU A 174 0.89 -0.48 7.58
N ILE A 175 -0.38 -0.89 7.69
CA ILE A 175 -1.46 -0.01 8.14
C ILE A 175 -1.22 0.41 9.59
N CYS A 176 -0.83 -0.50 10.47
CA CYS A 176 -0.49 -0.17 11.85
C CYS A 176 0.72 0.78 11.95
N LEU A 177 1.73 0.61 11.09
CA LEU A 177 2.84 1.54 10.98
C LEU A 177 2.35 2.94 10.56
N ASN A 178 1.49 3.03 9.54
CA ASN A 178 0.89 4.29 9.12
C ASN A 178 0.03 4.93 10.21
N MET A 179 -0.71 4.13 10.99
CA MET A 179 -1.44 4.62 12.17
C MET A 179 -0.49 5.22 13.21
N PHE A 180 0.65 4.56 13.47
CA PHE A 180 1.67 5.07 14.37
C PHE A 180 2.27 6.38 13.85
N LEU A 181 2.62 6.46 12.56
CA LEU A 181 3.13 7.67 11.94
C LEU A 181 2.11 8.83 12.01
N ALA A 182 0.84 8.55 11.70
CA ALA A 182 -0.23 9.53 11.80
C ALA A 182 -0.46 10.01 13.25
N TYR A 183 -0.39 9.10 14.20
CA TYR A 183 -0.46 9.41 15.64
C TYR A 183 0.71 10.30 16.07
N SER A 184 1.94 9.97 15.66
CA SER A 184 3.15 10.72 16.02
C SER A 184 3.18 12.12 15.40
N TYR A 185 2.46 12.32 14.31
CA TYR A 185 2.31 13.63 13.68
C TYR A 185 1.30 14.52 14.41
N CYS A 186 0.26 13.97 15.02
CA CYS A 186 -0.83 14.71 15.69
C CYS A 186 -0.53 15.07 17.13
#